data_ce70c30d072e62043c56f6e4c70ea1bc
#
_entry.id   ce70c30d072e62043c56f6e4c70ea1bc
#
_cell.length_a   1.000
_cell.length_b   1.000
_cell.length_c   1.000
_cell.angle_alpha   90.00
_cell.angle_beta   90.00
_cell.angle_gamma   90.00
#
_symmetry.space_group_name_H-M   'P 1'
#
loop_
_entity.id
_entity.type
_entity.pdbx_description
1 polymer ?
#
loop_
_entity_poly.entity_id
_entity_poly.type
_entity_poly.pdbx_seq_one_letter_code
_entity_poly.pdbx_strand_id
1 'polypeptide(L)'
;MNDDPGIMPAETSLAGEPGGAVQGHAQPAPWPDFGLREPLGTGLPPRSVLFVAWRDLANRQAGGSEVLVDRLASGVLARGHRVTLLCGGPVAERPYRVIRNGGTYSQFLRAPLAYMRHFRNYDLIVEVCNGMPFLAPLWSRRPVLCLVNHMHTELWSIRFRPPFSTVGRNIERMVMPWAHRGNLFLTVSTSTAEALQGIGVGQDRIRQICNGVEAPDPPTPRSPEPLFLAFGRLADYKRIDVLLRLWDRVRHVVGGKLVIAGDGPERSRLEALAGPGVEFTGRVSDAEKHRLMCSAWLFVHPALIEGWGIVVAEAAIRGTPAVAFDVPGLRDSVVHGQTGMLVQTEGQFASEWASLAIDQRRREQLGRAARTRALQLHWSTAVEGFAEIADEAIKRGRKPA
;
A
#
# COMPACT_ATOMS: atom_id res chain seq x y z
N MET A 1 -19.29 -36.37 15.42
CA MET A 1 -17.88 -36.80 15.31
C MET A 1 -17.21 -35.83 14.34
N ASN A 2 -16.66 -34.76 14.90
CA ASN A 2 -15.91 -33.73 14.19
C ASN A 2 -14.50 -33.73 14.76
N ASP A 3 -13.55 -34.26 14.04
CA ASP A 3 -12.15 -34.20 14.38
C ASP A 3 -11.57 -32.91 13.78
N ASP A 4 -11.33 -31.95 14.66
CA ASP A 4 -10.59 -30.72 14.36
C ASP A 4 -9.12 -30.95 14.72
N PRO A 5 -8.15 -30.88 13.80
CA PRO A 5 -6.74 -31.00 14.13
C PRO A 5 -6.22 -29.69 14.69
N GLY A 6 -5.87 -29.71 15.97
CA GLY A 6 -5.34 -28.63 16.79
C GLY A 6 -4.17 -27.86 16.17
N ILE A 7 -4.28 -26.55 16.27
CA ILE A 7 -3.23 -25.57 15.98
C ILE A 7 -2.29 -25.53 17.18
N MET A 8 -1.08 -26.02 17.01
CA MET A 8 0.02 -25.78 17.96
C MET A 8 0.59 -24.39 17.76
N PRO A 9 0.84 -23.60 18.81
CA PRO A 9 1.54 -22.34 18.68
C PRO A 9 3.03 -22.59 18.41
N ALA A 10 3.55 -22.03 17.33
CA ALA A 10 4.99 -22.02 17.05
C ALA A 10 5.67 -20.99 17.96
N GLU A 11 6.32 -21.45 19.02
CA GLU A 11 7.34 -20.69 19.73
C GLU A 11 8.57 -20.53 18.83
N THR A 12 8.71 -19.36 18.22
CA THR A 12 9.95 -18.99 17.54
C THR A 12 10.82 -18.25 18.54
N SER A 13 11.72 -18.97 19.18
CA SER A 13 12.85 -18.44 19.95
C SER A 13 13.77 -17.65 19.02
N LEU A 14 13.76 -16.33 19.11
CA LEU A 14 14.80 -15.47 18.58
C LEU A 14 15.76 -15.12 19.73
N ALA A 15 16.67 -16.05 20.04
CA ALA A 15 17.90 -15.74 20.79
C ALA A 15 18.86 -15.10 19.78
N GLY A 16 18.94 -13.78 19.76
CA GLY A 16 19.93 -13.02 18.99
C GLY A 16 21.04 -12.55 19.91
N GLU A 17 22.27 -12.77 19.50
CA GLU A 17 23.50 -12.34 20.13
C GLU A 17 23.58 -10.79 20.30
N PRO A 18 24.24 -10.30 21.35
CA PRO A 18 24.46 -8.87 21.54
C PRO A 18 25.69 -8.38 20.75
N GLY A 19 25.51 -7.36 19.94
CA GLY A 19 26.64 -6.56 19.44
C GLY A 19 26.78 -6.48 17.92
N GLY A 20 25.74 -6.04 17.20
CA GLY A 20 25.88 -5.50 15.85
C GLY A 20 25.87 -3.97 15.90
N ALA A 21 26.95 -3.32 15.43
CA ALA A 21 27.02 -1.87 15.28
C ALA A 21 25.79 -1.36 14.53
N VAL A 22 25.18 -0.29 15.04
CA VAL A 22 24.10 0.45 14.40
C VAL A 22 24.62 0.93 13.05
N GLN A 23 24.28 0.20 11.98
CA GLN A 23 24.48 0.70 10.62
C GLN A 23 23.61 1.94 10.49
N GLY A 24 24.26 3.09 10.27
CA GLY A 24 23.60 4.37 10.09
C GLY A 24 22.50 4.21 9.05
N HIS A 25 21.26 4.55 9.41
CA HIS A 25 20.15 4.61 8.49
C HIS A 25 20.53 5.57 7.37
N ALA A 26 20.81 5.05 6.17
CA ALA A 26 20.93 5.87 4.99
C ALA A 26 19.63 6.69 4.91
N GLN A 27 19.74 8.00 4.82
CA GLN A 27 18.57 8.85 4.60
C GLN A 27 17.87 8.33 3.33
N PRO A 28 16.54 8.15 3.36
CA PRO A 28 15.83 7.81 2.15
C PRO A 28 16.17 8.88 1.12
N ALA A 29 16.51 8.46 -0.09
CA ALA A 29 16.77 9.36 -1.18
C ALA A 29 15.65 10.41 -1.25
N PRO A 30 15.95 11.68 -1.51
CA PRO A 30 14.90 12.66 -1.75
C PRO A 30 13.98 12.07 -2.81
N TRP A 31 12.67 12.31 -2.65
CA TRP A 31 11.71 11.92 -3.70
C TRP A 31 12.26 12.38 -5.04
N PRO A 32 12.20 11.57 -6.11
CA PRO A 32 12.58 12.04 -7.43
C PRO A 32 11.90 13.39 -7.64
N ASP A 33 12.66 14.38 -8.02
CA ASP A 33 12.12 15.70 -8.34
C ASP A 33 11.22 15.54 -9.58
N PHE A 34 9.94 15.33 -9.33
CA PHE A 34 8.91 15.35 -10.36
C PHE A 34 8.55 16.80 -10.68
N GLY A 35 9.57 17.65 -10.92
CA GLY A 35 9.42 19.08 -11.11
C GLY A 35 8.05 19.42 -11.67
N LEU A 36 7.36 20.37 -11.04
CA LEU A 36 6.06 20.90 -11.48
C LEU A 36 6.22 21.38 -12.94
N ARG A 37 6.11 20.45 -13.89
CA ARG A 37 5.97 20.79 -15.30
C ARG A 37 4.54 21.25 -15.50
N GLU A 38 4.37 22.30 -16.26
CA GLU A 38 3.03 22.74 -16.68
C GLU A 38 2.23 21.53 -17.19
N PRO A 39 0.92 21.47 -16.90
CA PRO A 39 0.10 20.34 -17.33
C PRO A 39 0.34 20.12 -18.82
N LEU A 40 0.86 18.96 -19.19
CA LEU A 40 1.12 18.57 -20.56
C LEU A 40 -0.14 18.91 -21.37
N GLY A 41 -0.02 19.89 -22.24
CA GLY A 41 -1.12 20.36 -23.06
C GLY A 41 -1.79 19.19 -23.75
N THR A 42 -3.10 19.27 -23.87
CA THR A 42 -4.06 18.29 -24.42
C THR A 42 -3.81 17.91 -25.89
N GLY A 43 -2.59 17.94 -26.36
CA GLY A 43 -2.20 17.69 -27.77
C GLY A 43 -1.99 16.22 -28.16
N LEU A 44 -1.97 15.28 -27.21
CA LEU A 44 -1.86 13.86 -27.53
C LEU A 44 -3.25 13.30 -27.91
N PRO A 45 -3.34 12.48 -28.98
CA PRO A 45 -4.61 11.87 -29.35
C PRO A 45 -5.15 11.01 -28.19
N PRO A 46 -6.49 10.95 -28.01
CA PRO A 46 -7.11 10.14 -26.99
C PRO A 46 -6.61 8.70 -27.06
N ARG A 47 -6.15 8.17 -25.94
CA ARG A 47 -5.71 6.78 -25.79
C ARG A 47 -6.77 5.94 -25.13
N SER A 48 -6.70 4.63 -25.34
CA SER A 48 -7.52 3.65 -24.64
C SER A 48 -6.64 2.79 -23.72
N VAL A 49 -6.93 2.85 -22.42
CA VAL A 49 -6.16 2.18 -21.37
C VAL A 49 -7.05 1.12 -20.70
N LEU A 50 -6.58 -0.11 -20.69
CA LEU A 50 -7.22 -1.23 -20.01
C LEU A 50 -6.43 -1.56 -18.74
N PHE A 51 -6.99 -1.26 -17.58
CA PHE A 51 -6.50 -1.80 -16.33
C PHE A 51 -7.01 -3.22 -16.12
N VAL A 52 -6.12 -4.14 -15.83
CA VAL A 52 -6.43 -5.52 -15.43
C VAL A 52 -5.97 -5.67 -14.00
N ALA A 53 -6.92 -5.71 -13.08
CA ALA A 53 -6.63 -5.71 -11.66
C ALA A 53 -7.40 -6.81 -10.93
N TRP A 54 -6.96 -7.13 -9.73
CA TRP A 54 -7.58 -8.18 -8.94
C TRP A 54 -9.02 -7.85 -8.56
N ARG A 55 -9.29 -6.60 -8.16
CA ARG A 55 -10.60 -6.18 -7.64
C ARG A 55 -10.84 -4.67 -7.80
N ASP A 56 -12.11 -4.29 -7.66
CA ASP A 56 -12.55 -2.90 -7.56
C ASP A 56 -12.57 -2.43 -6.09
N LEU A 57 -12.60 -1.12 -5.86
CA LEU A 57 -12.79 -0.50 -4.53
C LEU A 57 -14.07 -0.95 -3.80
N ALA A 58 -15.12 -1.37 -4.52
CA ALA A 58 -16.34 -1.92 -3.92
C ALA A 58 -16.13 -3.25 -3.19
N ASN A 59 -14.99 -3.91 -3.43
CA ASN A 59 -14.65 -5.13 -2.73
C ASN A 59 -14.36 -4.84 -1.26
N ARG A 60 -14.97 -5.62 -0.36
CA ARG A 60 -14.75 -5.47 1.09
C ARG A 60 -13.28 -5.64 1.53
N GLN A 61 -12.46 -6.26 0.68
CA GLN A 61 -11.04 -6.45 0.92
C GLN A 61 -10.17 -5.42 0.19
N ALA A 62 -10.74 -4.37 -0.40
CA ALA A 62 -9.99 -3.30 -1.06
C ALA A 62 -9.08 -2.57 -0.06
N GLY A 63 -7.96 -2.07 -0.56
CA GLY A 63 -6.95 -1.34 0.20
C GLY A 63 -6.24 -0.29 -0.66
N GLY A 64 -5.04 0.09 -0.27
CA GLY A 64 -4.27 1.15 -0.96
C GLY A 64 -4.00 0.90 -2.44
N SER A 65 -3.84 -0.36 -2.84
CA SER A 65 -3.67 -0.73 -4.25
C SER A 65 -4.88 -0.37 -5.11
N GLU A 66 -6.08 -0.66 -4.62
CA GLU A 66 -7.32 -0.38 -5.31
C GLU A 66 -7.60 1.14 -5.35
N VAL A 67 -7.23 1.87 -4.28
CA VAL A 67 -7.25 3.34 -4.26
C VAL A 67 -6.34 3.92 -5.33
N LEU A 68 -5.10 3.44 -5.43
CA LEU A 68 -4.16 3.88 -6.47
C LEU A 68 -4.74 3.66 -7.88
N VAL A 69 -5.23 2.45 -8.17
CA VAL A 69 -5.81 2.12 -9.49
C VAL A 69 -6.98 3.04 -9.82
N ASP A 70 -7.87 3.27 -8.86
CA ASP A 70 -9.02 4.17 -9.05
C ASP A 70 -8.59 5.62 -9.34
N ARG A 71 -7.60 6.13 -8.60
CA ARG A 71 -7.07 7.49 -8.79
C ARG A 71 -6.37 7.65 -10.14
N LEU A 72 -5.55 6.68 -10.54
CA LEU A 72 -4.90 6.69 -11.85
C LEU A 72 -5.93 6.58 -12.98
N ALA A 73 -6.89 5.67 -12.88
CA ALA A 73 -7.94 5.47 -13.87
C ALA A 73 -8.81 6.73 -14.04
N SER A 74 -9.26 7.32 -12.92
CA SER A 74 -10.04 8.56 -12.93
C SER A 74 -9.25 9.75 -13.48
N GLY A 75 -7.99 9.88 -13.10
CA GLY A 75 -7.12 10.97 -13.56
C GLY A 75 -6.80 10.87 -15.06
N VAL A 76 -6.60 9.67 -15.58
CA VAL A 76 -6.40 9.42 -17.03
C VAL A 76 -7.68 9.69 -17.82
N LEU A 77 -8.85 9.30 -17.28
CA LEU A 77 -10.15 9.64 -17.87
C LEU A 77 -10.35 11.16 -17.95
N ALA A 78 -10.05 11.88 -16.87
CA ALA A 78 -10.19 13.34 -16.80
C ALA A 78 -9.31 14.07 -17.83
N ARG A 79 -8.25 13.42 -18.34
CA ARG A 79 -7.40 13.90 -19.44
C ARG A 79 -7.93 13.56 -20.84
N GLY A 80 -9.15 13.04 -20.94
CA GLY A 80 -9.82 12.74 -22.21
C GLY A 80 -9.47 11.37 -22.80
N HIS A 81 -8.82 10.49 -22.03
CA HIS A 81 -8.54 9.13 -22.47
C HIS A 81 -9.70 8.19 -22.13
N ARG A 82 -9.83 7.11 -22.90
CA ARG A 82 -10.82 6.05 -22.62
C ARG A 82 -10.22 5.05 -21.63
N VAL A 83 -10.90 4.83 -20.52
CA VAL A 83 -10.43 3.92 -19.47
C VAL A 83 -11.43 2.82 -19.21
N THR A 84 -10.93 1.60 -19.05
CA THR A 84 -11.72 0.44 -18.59
C THR A 84 -10.93 -0.30 -17.52
N LEU A 85 -11.59 -0.64 -16.41
CA LEU A 85 -11.09 -1.56 -15.39
C LEU A 85 -11.75 -2.92 -15.60
N LEU A 86 -10.94 -3.94 -15.83
CA LEU A 86 -11.34 -5.35 -15.87
C LEU A 86 -10.89 -6.00 -14.56
N CYS A 87 -11.83 -6.47 -13.74
CA CYS A 87 -11.51 -7.03 -12.42
C CYS A 87 -12.48 -8.12 -11.99
N GLY A 88 -12.18 -8.82 -10.90
CA GLY A 88 -13.04 -9.85 -10.32
C GLY A 88 -13.82 -9.36 -9.11
N GLY A 89 -14.83 -10.13 -8.72
CA GLY A 89 -15.62 -9.89 -7.51
C GLY A 89 -16.65 -8.77 -7.63
N PRO A 90 -17.06 -8.16 -6.52
CA PRO A 90 -17.98 -7.03 -6.51
C PRO A 90 -17.38 -5.82 -7.22
N VAL A 91 -18.21 -5.11 -7.98
CA VAL A 91 -17.88 -3.86 -8.67
C VAL A 91 -18.93 -2.80 -8.36
N ALA A 92 -18.54 -1.53 -8.41
CA ALA A 92 -19.45 -0.40 -8.31
C ALA A 92 -19.36 0.48 -9.55
N GLU A 93 -20.34 1.36 -9.70
CA GLU A 93 -20.32 2.42 -10.70
C GLU A 93 -19.17 3.39 -10.43
N ARG A 94 -18.43 3.74 -11.50
CA ARG A 94 -17.27 4.63 -11.48
C ARG A 94 -17.40 5.63 -12.63
N PRO A 95 -16.65 6.74 -12.62
CA PRO A 95 -16.59 7.64 -13.77
C PRO A 95 -16.10 6.96 -15.04
N TYR A 96 -15.26 5.95 -14.92
CA TYR A 96 -14.76 5.11 -16.02
C TYR A 96 -15.50 3.75 -16.07
N ARG A 97 -15.37 3.05 -17.19
CA ARG A 97 -16.02 1.76 -17.36
C ARG A 97 -15.40 0.69 -16.47
N VAL A 98 -16.23 -0.01 -15.68
CA VAL A 98 -15.80 -1.17 -14.89
C VAL A 98 -16.50 -2.43 -15.40
N ILE A 99 -15.74 -3.51 -15.58
CA ILE A 99 -16.24 -4.79 -16.07
C ILE A 99 -15.87 -5.89 -15.09
N ARG A 100 -16.88 -6.53 -14.55
CA ARG A 100 -16.70 -7.74 -13.75
C ARG A 100 -16.36 -8.93 -14.64
N ASN A 101 -15.18 -9.52 -14.43
CA ASN A 101 -14.65 -10.65 -15.21
C ASN A 101 -14.64 -11.96 -14.41
N GLY A 102 -15.66 -12.21 -13.63
CA GLY A 102 -15.76 -13.41 -12.80
C GLY A 102 -15.53 -13.16 -11.31
N GLY A 103 -15.19 -14.21 -10.59
CA GLY A 103 -14.85 -14.18 -9.16
C GLY A 103 -13.38 -13.88 -8.92
N THR A 104 -12.98 -13.97 -7.66
CA THR A 104 -11.62 -13.63 -7.19
C THR A 104 -10.50 -14.34 -7.95
N TYR A 105 -10.66 -15.62 -8.28
CA TYR A 105 -9.63 -16.41 -8.95
C TYR A 105 -9.94 -16.71 -10.42
N SER A 106 -11.21 -16.92 -10.76
CA SER A 106 -11.61 -17.28 -12.14
C SER A 106 -11.30 -16.17 -13.16
N GLN A 107 -11.16 -14.93 -12.73
CA GLN A 107 -10.79 -13.80 -13.58
C GLN A 107 -9.43 -13.97 -14.26
N PHE A 108 -8.45 -14.61 -13.61
CA PHE A 108 -7.13 -14.84 -14.20
C PHE A 108 -7.21 -15.70 -15.49
N LEU A 109 -8.08 -16.70 -15.48
CA LEU A 109 -8.33 -17.54 -16.66
C LEU A 109 -9.25 -16.85 -17.69
N ARG A 110 -10.12 -15.93 -17.25
CA ARG A 110 -11.07 -15.24 -18.12
C ARG A 110 -10.51 -13.98 -18.77
N ALA A 111 -9.48 -13.35 -18.19
CA ALA A 111 -8.91 -12.12 -18.71
C ALA A 111 -8.39 -12.24 -20.15
N PRO A 112 -7.65 -13.30 -20.56
CA PRO A 112 -7.26 -13.49 -21.95
C PRO A 112 -8.45 -13.55 -22.90
N LEU A 113 -9.52 -14.28 -22.52
CA LEU A 113 -10.71 -14.43 -23.33
C LEU A 113 -11.50 -13.13 -23.48
N ALA A 114 -11.64 -12.37 -22.37
CA ALA A 114 -12.26 -11.06 -22.39
C ALA A 114 -11.47 -10.08 -23.27
N TYR A 115 -10.13 -10.09 -23.16
CA TYR A 115 -9.27 -9.31 -24.02
C TYR A 115 -9.46 -9.66 -25.50
N MET A 116 -9.44 -10.93 -25.86
CA MET A 116 -9.59 -11.37 -27.24
C MET A 116 -10.94 -10.97 -27.85
N ARG A 117 -12.02 -10.93 -27.04
CA ARG A 117 -13.36 -10.57 -27.52
C ARG A 117 -13.61 -9.08 -27.60
N HIS A 118 -13.07 -8.28 -26.65
CA HIS A 118 -13.54 -6.92 -26.42
C HIS A 118 -12.46 -5.84 -26.37
N PHE A 119 -11.16 -6.21 -26.16
CA PHE A 119 -10.13 -5.22 -25.80
C PHE A 119 -8.90 -5.20 -26.71
N ARG A 120 -8.92 -5.93 -27.83
CA ARG A 120 -7.78 -6.01 -28.78
C ARG A 120 -7.35 -4.63 -29.34
N ASN A 121 -8.26 -3.66 -29.34
CA ASN A 121 -8.03 -2.33 -29.90
C ASN A 121 -7.59 -1.30 -28.85
N TYR A 122 -7.33 -1.72 -27.61
CA TYR A 122 -6.78 -0.83 -26.61
C TYR A 122 -5.30 -0.52 -26.90
N ASP A 123 -4.87 0.70 -26.57
CA ASP A 123 -3.49 1.15 -26.82
C ASP A 123 -2.51 0.65 -25.79
N LEU A 124 -2.97 0.45 -24.54
CA LEU A 124 -2.16 0.02 -23.41
C LEU A 124 -2.97 -0.91 -22.48
N ILE A 125 -2.29 -1.92 -21.98
CA ILE A 125 -2.77 -2.74 -20.86
C ILE A 125 -1.91 -2.38 -19.64
N VAL A 126 -2.56 -2.02 -18.54
CA VAL A 126 -1.92 -1.87 -17.22
C VAL A 126 -2.28 -3.09 -16.40
N GLU A 127 -1.33 -4.00 -16.26
CA GLU A 127 -1.48 -5.19 -15.44
C GLU A 127 -1.10 -4.89 -14.00
N VAL A 128 -2.04 -5.01 -13.06
CA VAL A 128 -1.80 -4.78 -11.64
C VAL A 128 -1.40 -6.09 -10.98
N CYS A 129 -0.10 -6.22 -10.69
CA CYS A 129 0.50 -7.40 -10.07
C CYS A 129 0.55 -7.25 -8.55
N ASN A 130 -0.39 -7.91 -7.86
CA ASN A 130 -0.43 -8.00 -6.41
C ASN A 130 -0.32 -9.48 -6.00
N GLY A 131 0.89 -10.03 -6.09
CA GLY A 131 1.23 -11.42 -5.80
C GLY A 131 1.00 -12.37 -6.98
N MET A 132 -0.22 -12.40 -7.57
CA MET A 132 -0.52 -13.23 -8.74
C MET A 132 -0.61 -12.35 -9.99
N PRO A 133 0.31 -12.52 -10.96
CA PRO A 133 0.26 -11.81 -12.23
C PRO A 133 -0.82 -12.40 -13.17
N PHE A 134 -1.38 -11.57 -14.03
CA PHE A 134 -2.24 -12.00 -15.13
C PHE A 134 -1.46 -12.49 -16.35
N LEU A 135 -0.16 -12.22 -16.37
CA LEU A 135 0.75 -12.56 -17.45
C LEU A 135 0.28 -12.00 -18.82
N ALA A 136 -0.16 -10.76 -18.83
CA ALA A 136 -0.71 -10.09 -19.99
C ALA A 136 0.18 -10.13 -21.25
N PRO A 137 1.51 -10.08 -21.18
CA PRO A 137 2.38 -10.20 -22.35
C PRO A 137 2.27 -11.54 -23.08
N LEU A 138 1.79 -12.61 -22.42
CA LEU A 138 1.67 -13.93 -23.04
C LEU A 138 0.39 -14.07 -23.91
N TRP A 139 -0.62 -13.22 -23.68
CA TRP A 139 -1.89 -13.30 -24.41
C TRP A 139 -2.29 -11.99 -25.11
N SER A 140 -1.52 -10.91 -24.90
CA SER A 140 -1.73 -9.63 -25.58
C SER A 140 -0.58 -9.30 -26.53
N ARG A 141 -0.93 -8.72 -27.68
CA ARG A 141 0.05 -8.12 -28.61
C ARG A 141 0.18 -6.59 -28.40
N ARG A 142 -0.55 -6.03 -27.45
CA ARG A 142 -0.50 -4.60 -27.13
C ARG A 142 0.58 -4.32 -26.08
N PRO A 143 1.10 -3.10 -26.04
CA PRO A 143 1.99 -2.69 -24.97
C PRO A 143 1.40 -2.99 -23.60
N VAL A 144 2.23 -3.48 -22.70
CA VAL A 144 1.85 -3.81 -21.32
C VAL A 144 2.74 -3.02 -20.36
N LEU A 145 2.12 -2.41 -19.36
CA LEU A 145 2.78 -1.80 -18.21
C LEU A 145 2.47 -2.66 -16.98
N CYS A 146 3.48 -3.16 -16.30
CA CYS A 146 3.33 -3.98 -15.10
C CYS A 146 3.36 -3.08 -13.86
N LEU A 147 2.21 -2.87 -13.21
CA LEU A 147 2.10 -2.10 -11.96
C LEU A 147 2.25 -3.03 -10.76
N VAL A 148 3.32 -2.84 -9.98
CA VAL A 148 3.64 -3.62 -8.79
C VAL A 148 3.63 -2.71 -7.57
N ASN A 149 2.65 -2.88 -6.68
CA ASN A 149 2.56 -2.08 -5.46
C ASN A 149 3.54 -2.54 -4.38
N HIS A 150 3.72 -3.84 -4.24
CA HIS A 150 4.74 -4.48 -3.41
C HIS A 150 4.89 -5.95 -3.79
N MET A 151 6.06 -6.52 -3.47
CA MET A 151 6.29 -7.94 -3.64
C MET A 151 5.61 -8.74 -2.53
N HIS A 152 4.91 -9.81 -2.92
CA HIS A 152 4.18 -10.68 -1.99
C HIS A 152 5.01 -11.89 -1.54
N THR A 153 6.29 -11.92 -1.83
CA THR A 153 7.18 -13.07 -1.60
C THR A 153 7.07 -13.61 -0.17
N GLU A 154 7.04 -12.73 0.83
CA GLU A 154 6.89 -13.11 2.24
C GLU A 154 5.44 -13.47 2.58
N LEU A 155 4.47 -12.73 2.03
CA LEU A 155 3.04 -12.99 2.24
C LEU A 155 2.63 -14.38 1.78
N TRP A 156 3.25 -14.91 0.73
CA TRP A 156 3.01 -16.29 0.30
C TRP A 156 3.30 -17.30 1.41
N SER A 157 4.39 -17.11 2.14
CA SER A 157 4.78 -18.02 3.23
C SER A 157 3.92 -17.86 4.48
N ILE A 158 3.41 -16.64 4.73
CA ILE A 158 2.51 -16.36 5.86
C ILE A 158 1.12 -16.96 5.60
N ARG A 159 0.61 -16.86 4.38
CA ARG A 159 -0.78 -17.23 4.05
C ARG A 159 -0.97 -18.66 3.59
N PHE A 160 0.06 -19.26 3.02
CA PHE A 160 -0.05 -20.58 2.40
C PHE A 160 1.06 -21.51 2.85
N ARG A 161 0.71 -22.76 3.09
CA ARG A 161 1.70 -23.82 3.33
C ARG A 161 2.29 -24.32 1.98
N PRO A 162 3.50 -24.92 1.99
CA PRO A 162 3.98 -25.64 0.81
C PRO A 162 2.99 -26.75 0.38
N PRO A 163 2.83 -27.01 -0.92
CA PRO A 163 3.61 -26.44 -2.03
C PRO A 163 3.12 -25.07 -2.54
N PHE A 164 1.93 -24.60 -2.13
CA PHE A 164 1.30 -23.39 -2.67
C PHE A 164 2.13 -22.12 -2.43
N SER A 165 2.72 -21.97 -1.26
CA SER A 165 3.62 -20.84 -0.96
C SER A 165 4.85 -20.83 -1.88
N THR A 166 5.42 -21.99 -2.16
CA THR A 166 6.59 -22.12 -3.05
C THR A 166 6.20 -21.79 -4.49
N VAL A 167 5.06 -22.29 -4.97
CA VAL A 167 4.55 -22.00 -6.32
C VAL A 167 4.29 -20.50 -6.48
N GLY A 168 3.59 -19.88 -5.52
CA GLY A 168 3.31 -18.45 -5.58
C GLY A 168 4.56 -17.58 -5.61
N ARG A 169 5.54 -17.88 -4.75
CA ARG A 169 6.85 -17.20 -4.77
C ARG A 169 7.59 -17.37 -6.09
N ASN A 170 7.58 -18.57 -6.67
CA ASN A 170 8.26 -18.81 -7.94
C ASN A 170 7.57 -18.09 -9.11
N ILE A 171 6.23 -18.02 -9.10
CA ILE A 171 5.48 -17.25 -10.09
C ILE A 171 5.90 -15.77 -10.01
N GLU A 172 5.94 -15.19 -8.82
CA GLU A 172 6.30 -13.79 -8.62
C GLU A 172 7.78 -13.52 -8.93
N ARG A 173 8.70 -14.41 -8.55
CA ARG A 173 10.15 -14.18 -8.68
C ARG A 173 10.73 -14.57 -10.04
N MET A 174 10.11 -15.50 -10.74
CA MET A 174 10.65 -16.07 -11.99
C MET A 174 9.71 -15.85 -13.18
N VAL A 175 8.44 -16.23 -13.04
CA VAL A 175 7.49 -16.22 -14.17
C VAL A 175 7.09 -14.80 -14.54
N MET A 176 6.80 -13.94 -13.55
CA MET A 176 6.44 -12.55 -13.78
C MET A 176 7.54 -11.76 -14.50
N PRO A 177 8.80 -11.69 -14.02
CA PRO A 177 9.85 -10.96 -14.73
C PRO A 177 10.20 -11.55 -16.09
N TRP A 178 10.10 -12.88 -16.26
CA TRP A 178 10.27 -13.54 -17.55
C TRP A 178 9.17 -13.14 -18.55
N ALA A 179 7.91 -13.18 -18.15
CA ALA A 179 6.80 -12.80 -19.02
C ALA A 179 6.87 -11.32 -19.43
N HIS A 180 7.30 -10.45 -18.51
CA HIS A 180 7.44 -9.01 -18.72
C HIS A 180 8.83 -8.55 -19.17
N ARG A 181 9.69 -9.44 -19.72
CA ARG A 181 11.10 -9.12 -20.08
C ARG A 181 11.26 -7.92 -21.03
N GLY A 182 10.25 -7.60 -21.83
CA GLY A 182 10.23 -6.44 -22.75
C GLY A 182 9.46 -5.22 -22.23
N ASN A 183 8.83 -5.31 -21.06
CA ASN A 183 7.90 -4.29 -20.58
C ASN A 183 8.52 -3.42 -19.47
N LEU A 184 7.92 -2.24 -19.27
CA LEU A 184 8.19 -1.42 -18.11
C LEU A 184 7.44 -1.97 -16.88
N PHE A 185 8.09 -1.78 -15.73
CA PHE A 185 7.50 -1.97 -14.41
C PHE A 185 7.26 -0.61 -13.78
N LEU A 186 6.08 -0.43 -13.24
CA LEU A 186 5.70 0.76 -12.48
C LEU A 186 5.53 0.37 -11.02
N THR A 187 6.15 1.12 -10.12
CA THR A 187 6.02 0.92 -8.67
C THR A 187 5.77 2.24 -7.95
N VAL A 188 5.36 2.15 -6.69
CA VAL A 188 5.03 3.30 -5.84
C VAL A 188 6.05 3.55 -4.73
N SER A 189 7.08 2.71 -4.63
CA SER A 189 8.06 2.77 -3.53
C SER A 189 9.46 2.41 -4.01
N THR A 190 10.47 3.02 -3.40
CA THR A 190 11.87 2.66 -3.60
C THR A 190 12.13 1.22 -3.15
N SER A 191 11.55 0.82 -2.03
CA SER A 191 11.66 -0.55 -1.53
C SER A 191 11.14 -1.59 -2.53
N THR A 192 10.04 -1.31 -3.24
CA THR A 192 9.53 -2.22 -4.27
C THR A 192 10.40 -2.20 -5.52
N ALA A 193 10.97 -1.04 -5.89
CA ALA A 193 11.93 -0.94 -7.00
C ALA A 193 13.19 -1.80 -6.73
N GLU A 194 13.74 -1.72 -5.52
CA GLU A 194 14.86 -2.56 -5.08
C GLU A 194 14.51 -4.06 -5.09
N ALA A 195 13.31 -4.41 -4.61
CA ALA A 195 12.85 -5.80 -4.63
C ALA A 195 12.68 -6.33 -6.07
N LEU A 196 12.21 -5.52 -7.02
CA LEU A 196 12.15 -5.86 -8.44
C LEU A 196 13.55 -6.06 -9.04
N GLN A 197 14.51 -5.21 -8.69
CA GLN A 197 15.93 -5.39 -9.10
C GLN A 197 16.49 -6.70 -8.54
N GLY A 198 16.18 -7.01 -7.29
CA GLY A 198 16.60 -8.26 -6.63
C GLY A 198 16.09 -9.55 -7.30
N ILE A 199 15.04 -9.47 -8.12
CA ILE A 199 14.53 -10.59 -8.94
C ILE A 199 14.94 -10.49 -10.42
N GLY A 200 15.90 -9.60 -10.75
CA GLY A 200 16.49 -9.49 -12.09
C GLY A 200 15.78 -8.54 -13.05
N VAL A 201 14.90 -7.67 -12.57
CA VAL A 201 14.34 -6.59 -13.41
C VAL A 201 15.39 -5.47 -13.55
N GLY A 202 15.82 -5.15 -14.77
CA GLY A 202 16.79 -4.09 -15.02
C GLY A 202 16.26 -2.71 -14.58
N GLN A 203 17.12 -1.89 -13.98
CA GLN A 203 16.78 -0.56 -13.50
C GLN A 203 16.23 0.36 -14.62
N ASP A 204 16.71 0.19 -15.84
CA ASP A 204 16.25 0.91 -17.05
C ASP A 204 14.77 0.66 -17.37
N ARG A 205 14.19 -0.40 -16.83
CA ARG A 205 12.79 -0.80 -17.01
C ARG A 205 11.89 -0.48 -15.81
N ILE A 206 12.44 -0.02 -14.71
CA ILE A 206 11.66 0.34 -13.52
C ILE A 206 11.36 1.84 -13.56
N ARG A 207 10.09 2.18 -13.33
CA ARG A 207 9.61 3.55 -13.17
C ARG A 207 8.88 3.65 -11.85
N GLN A 208 8.98 4.80 -11.21
CA GLN A 208 8.36 5.03 -9.90
C GLN A 208 7.47 6.26 -9.96
N ILE A 209 6.31 6.17 -9.32
CA ILE A 209 5.45 7.30 -8.96
C ILE A 209 5.22 7.28 -7.45
N CYS A 210 4.92 8.44 -6.86
CA CYS A 210 4.48 8.50 -5.47
C CYS A 210 2.95 8.38 -5.39
N ASN A 211 2.45 7.75 -4.32
CA ASN A 211 1.03 7.87 -4.01
C ASN A 211 0.70 9.30 -3.62
N GLY A 212 -0.48 9.77 -4.02
CA GLY A 212 -1.03 11.01 -3.52
C GLY A 212 -1.76 10.82 -2.19
N VAL A 213 -2.02 11.91 -1.51
CA VAL A 213 -2.94 11.97 -0.37
C VAL A 213 -3.97 13.08 -0.62
N GLU A 214 -5.16 12.91 -0.07
CA GLU A 214 -6.18 13.96 -0.14
C GLU A 214 -5.78 15.15 0.73
N ALA A 215 -5.95 16.35 0.18
CA ALA A 215 -5.84 17.55 0.98
C ALA A 215 -6.77 17.44 2.20
N PRO A 216 -6.33 17.83 3.39
CA PRO A 216 -7.17 17.74 4.58
C PRO A 216 -8.36 18.71 4.44
N ASP A 217 -9.55 18.22 4.82
CA ASP A 217 -10.67 19.09 5.16
C ASP A 217 -10.27 20.06 6.30
N PRO A 218 -11.10 21.06 6.64
CA PRO A 218 -10.80 21.95 7.76
C PRO A 218 -10.32 21.18 8.99
N PRO A 219 -9.26 21.62 9.68
CA PRO A 219 -8.63 20.85 10.73
C PRO A 219 -9.59 20.61 11.90
N THR A 220 -9.74 19.35 12.28
CA THR A 220 -10.36 18.99 13.56
C THR A 220 -9.32 19.16 14.67
N PRO A 221 -9.67 19.72 15.83
CA PRO A 221 -8.75 19.85 16.96
C PRO A 221 -8.19 18.51 17.42
N ARG A 222 -6.97 18.54 17.96
CA ARG A 222 -6.40 17.40 18.68
C ARG A 222 -7.27 17.04 19.87
N SER A 223 -7.36 15.75 20.17
CA SER A 223 -8.00 15.30 21.40
C SER A 223 -7.33 15.95 22.62
N PRO A 224 -8.10 16.46 23.60
CA PRO A 224 -7.52 16.95 24.85
C PRO A 224 -6.88 15.82 25.66
N GLU A 225 -7.35 14.60 25.50
CA GLU A 225 -6.80 13.40 26.12
C GLU A 225 -5.98 12.59 25.13
N PRO A 226 -4.98 11.79 25.62
CA PRO A 226 -4.19 10.95 24.73
C PRO A 226 -5.05 10.01 23.90
N LEU A 227 -4.99 10.15 22.58
CA LEU A 227 -5.65 9.30 21.61
C LEU A 227 -4.62 8.74 20.65
N PHE A 228 -4.51 7.42 20.60
CA PHE A 228 -3.63 6.68 19.70
C PHE A 228 -4.47 5.97 18.67
N LEU A 229 -4.10 6.10 17.39
CA LEU A 229 -4.90 5.58 16.29
C LEU A 229 -4.12 4.50 15.51
N ALA A 230 -4.73 3.35 15.33
CA ALA A 230 -4.37 2.39 14.30
C ALA A 230 -5.48 2.33 13.26
N PHE A 231 -5.13 2.32 11.97
CA PHE A 231 -6.11 2.31 10.89
C PHE A 231 -5.71 1.33 9.79
N GLY A 232 -6.66 0.50 9.35
CA GLY A 232 -6.47 -0.37 8.20
C GLY A 232 -7.22 -1.69 8.29
N ARG A 233 -6.91 -2.59 7.34
CA ARG A 233 -7.51 -3.92 7.36
C ARG A 233 -6.99 -4.74 8.55
N LEU A 234 -7.91 -5.35 9.29
CA LEU A 234 -7.57 -6.24 10.41
C LEU A 234 -7.19 -7.63 9.86
N ALA A 235 -5.92 -7.77 9.50
CA ALA A 235 -5.31 -8.99 8.96
C ALA A 235 -4.03 -9.32 9.73
N ASP A 236 -3.64 -10.58 9.72
CA ASP A 236 -2.48 -11.13 10.43
C ASP A 236 -1.20 -10.32 10.28
N TYR A 237 -0.80 -10.02 9.04
CA TYR A 237 0.41 -9.25 8.72
C TYR A 237 0.37 -7.78 9.18
N LYS A 238 -0.78 -7.26 9.58
CA LYS A 238 -0.94 -5.94 10.19
C LYS A 238 -0.61 -5.92 11.68
N ARG A 239 -0.50 -7.07 12.30
CA ARG A 239 -0.02 -7.28 13.66
C ARG A 239 -0.70 -6.41 14.72
N ILE A 240 -2.00 -6.23 14.64
CA ILE A 240 -2.76 -5.48 15.64
C ILE A 240 -2.71 -6.18 17.02
N ASP A 241 -2.55 -7.49 17.04
CA ASP A 241 -2.30 -8.26 18.26
C ASP A 241 -1.05 -7.80 19.04
N VAL A 242 0.02 -7.47 18.31
CA VAL A 242 1.22 -6.86 18.94
C VAL A 242 0.88 -5.51 19.55
N LEU A 243 0.11 -4.69 18.82
CA LEU A 243 -0.29 -3.37 19.31
C LEU A 243 -1.12 -3.47 20.59
N LEU A 244 -2.02 -4.45 20.70
CA LEU A 244 -2.80 -4.68 21.91
C LEU A 244 -1.92 -5.08 23.11
N ARG A 245 -0.93 -5.98 22.89
CA ARG A 245 0.04 -6.34 23.93
C ARG A 245 0.91 -5.16 24.37
N LEU A 246 1.30 -4.31 23.44
CA LEU A 246 2.08 -3.10 23.75
C LEU A 246 1.23 -2.07 24.49
N TRP A 247 -0.04 -1.93 24.13
CA TRP A 247 -0.98 -1.04 24.80
C TRP A 247 -1.11 -1.37 26.28
N ASP A 248 -1.23 -2.64 26.64
CA ASP A 248 -1.27 -3.05 28.04
C ASP A 248 -0.10 -2.59 28.88
N ARG A 249 1.09 -2.44 28.25
CA ARG A 249 2.29 -1.92 28.92
C ARG A 249 2.32 -0.41 28.97
N VAL A 250 1.94 0.24 27.86
CA VAL A 250 2.10 1.69 27.65
C VAL A 250 0.99 2.47 28.35
N ARG A 251 -0.26 1.96 28.39
CA ARG A 251 -1.44 2.66 28.91
C ARG A 251 -1.30 3.17 30.34
N HIS A 252 -0.58 2.46 31.20
CA HIS A 252 -0.37 2.86 32.58
C HIS A 252 0.52 4.10 32.74
N VAL A 253 1.33 4.39 31.71
CA VAL A 253 2.24 5.54 31.67
C VAL A 253 1.60 6.71 30.95
N VAL A 254 0.90 6.46 29.85
CA VAL A 254 0.44 7.51 28.94
C VAL A 254 -1.04 7.88 29.12
N GLY A 255 -1.83 7.00 29.73
CA GLY A 255 -3.28 7.18 29.83
C GLY A 255 -4.01 7.17 28.49
N GLY A 256 -5.23 7.69 28.47
CA GLY A 256 -6.02 7.86 27.25
C GLY A 256 -6.58 6.57 26.66
N LYS A 257 -6.69 6.51 25.33
CA LYS A 257 -7.27 5.36 24.61
C LYS A 257 -6.55 5.03 23.29
N LEU A 258 -6.61 3.75 22.93
CA LEU A 258 -6.22 3.21 21.64
C LEU A 258 -7.47 2.97 20.79
N VAL A 259 -7.60 3.68 19.67
CA VAL A 259 -8.66 3.48 18.69
C VAL A 259 -8.14 2.66 17.52
N ILE A 260 -8.82 1.56 17.22
CA ILE A 260 -8.51 0.68 16.10
C ILE A 260 -9.65 0.78 15.09
N ALA A 261 -9.39 1.47 13.98
CA ALA A 261 -10.37 1.71 12.94
C ALA A 261 -10.09 0.82 11.71
N GLY A 262 -11.12 0.13 11.26
CA GLY A 262 -11.06 -0.80 10.15
C GLY A 262 -11.77 -2.10 10.44
N ASP A 263 -11.70 -3.02 9.46
CA ASP A 263 -12.37 -4.31 9.51
C ASP A 263 -11.52 -5.38 8.83
N GLY A 264 -11.76 -6.65 9.15
CA GLY A 264 -11.03 -7.74 8.53
C GLY A 264 -11.23 -9.08 9.21
N PRO A 265 -10.62 -10.16 8.69
CA PRO A 265 -10.82 -11.52 9.20
C PRO A 265 -10.39 -11.70 10.65
N GLU A 266 -9.44 -10.89 11.14
CA GLU A 266 -8.92 -10.98 12.51
C GLU A 266 -9.76 -10.24 13.55
N ARG A 267 -10.80 -9.51 13.14
CA ARG A 267 -11.56 -8.62 14.03
C ARG A 267 -12.02 -9.30 15.31
N SER A 268 -12.77 -10.39 15.20
CA SER A 268 -13.34 -11.07 16.38
C SER A 268 -12.25 -11.58 17.34
N ARG A 269 -11.13 -12.09 16.80
CA ARG A 269 -9.98 -12.52 17.60
C ARG A 269 -9.33 -11.35 18.32
N LEU A 270 -9.17 -10.22 17.64
CA LEU A 270 -8.54 -9.03 18.20
C LEU A 270 -9.43 -8.37 19.26
N GLU A 271 -10.74 -8.31 19.04
CA GLU A 271 -11.70 -7.80 20.04
C GLU A 271 -11.67 -8.65 21.32
N ALA A 272 -11.52 -9.97 21.19
CA ALA A 272 -11.39 -10.87 22.34
C ALA A 272 -10.04 -10.70 23.11
N LEU A 273 -9.01 -10.18 22.47
CA LEU A 273 -7.71 -9.86 23.07
C LEU A 273 -7.62 -8.45 23.64
N ALA A 274 -8.61 -7.60 23.35
CA ALA A 274 -8.57 -6.20 23.74
C ALA A 274 -8.72 -6.02 25.25
N GLY A 275 -7.80 -5.25 25.82
CA GLY A 275 -7.85 -4.82 27.21
C GLY A 275 -8.53 -3.45 27.39
N PRO A 276 -8.53 -2.91 28.62
CA PRO A 276 -9.12 -1.61 28.92
C PRO A 276 -8.55 -0.47 28.07
N GLY A 277 -9.40 0.47 27.67
CA GLY A 277 -9.01 1.63 26.89
C GLY A 277 -8.81 1.37 25.39
N VAL A 278 -9.18 0.18 24.88
CA VAL A 278 -9.19 -0.14 23.45
C VAL A 278 -10.60 0.01 22.89
N GLU A 279 -10.72 0.69 21.76
CA GLU A 279 -11.97 0.92 21.05
C GLU A 279 -11.86 0.44 19.60
N PHE A 280 -12.75 -0.47 19.16
CA PHE A 280 -12.84 -0.89 17.76
C PHE A 280 -14.02 -0.19 17.09
N THR A 281 -13.74 0.66 16.10
CA THR A 281 -14.80 1.41 15.39
C THR A 281 -15.39 0.64 14.21
N GLY A 282 -14.72 -0.39 13.74
CA GLY A 282 -15.06 -1.02 12.47
C GLY A 282 -14.72 -0.11 11.29
N ARG A 283 -15.44 -0.28 10.19
CA ARG A 283 -15.32 0.60 9.02
C ARG A 283 -15.92 1.96 9.33
N VAL A 284 -15.18 2.98 8.99
CA VAL A 284 -15.60 4.37 9.18
C VAL A 284 -15.74 5.07 7.83
N SER A 285 -16.54 6.13 7.79
CA SER A 285 -16.62 7.04 6.64
C SER A 285 -15.32 7.83 6.47
N ASP A 286 -15.11 8.44 5.30
CA ASP A 286 -13.96 9.31 5.05
C ASP A 286 -13.93 10.51 6.00
N ALA A 287 -15.09 11.09 6.32
CA ALA A 287 -15.20 12.18 7.30
C ALA A 287 -14.78 11.72 8.70
N GLU A 288 -15.19 10.55 9.14
CA GLU A 288 -14.81 9.99 10.44
C GLU A 288 -13.32 9.60 10.47
N LYS A 289 -12.80 9.00 9.37
CA LYS A 289 -11.37 8.74 9.21
C LYS A 289 -10.56 10.04 9.35
N HIS A 290 -11.01 11.11 8.68
CA HIS A 290 -10.40 12.44 8.79
C HIS A 290 -10.38 12.92 10.24
N ARG A 291 -11.55 12.89 10.91
CA ARG A 291 -11.69 13.32 12.30
C ARG A 291 -10.75 12.54 13.23
N LEU A 292 -10.72 11.22 13.13
CA LEU A 292 -9.85 10.36 13.94
C LEU A 292 -8.37 10.67 13.72
N MET A 293 -7.95 10.81 12.47
CA MET A 293 -6.56 11.13 12.14
C MET A 293 -6.13 12.52 12.61
N CYS A 294 -7.03 13.52 12.56
CA CYS A 294 -6.76 14.85 13.10
C CYS A 294 -6.68 14.84 14.62
N SER A 295 -7.59 14.12 15.29
CA SER A 295 -7.70 14.09 16.75
C SER A 295 -6.60 13.26 17.41
N ALA A 296 -6.01 12.29 16.71
CA ALA A 296 -5.02 11.40 17.28
C ALA A 296 -3.71 12.10 17.60
N TRP A 297 -3.12 11.80 18.76
CA TRP A 297 -1.79 12.25 19.14
C TRP A 297 -0.71 11.56 18.33
N LEU A 298 -0.86 10.24 18.12
CA LEU A 298 0.05 9.41 17.35
C LEU A 298 -0.73 8.43 16.48
N PHE A 299 -0.19 8.16 15.31
CA PHE A 299 -0.59 7.04 14.46
C PHE A 299 0.35 5.86 14.77
N VAL A 300 -0.19 4.74 15.25
CA VAL A 300 0.59 3.57 15.66
C VAL A 300 0.37 2.44 14.66
N HIS A 301 1.45 2.01 13.97
CA HIS A 301 1.35 1.13 12.81
C HIS A 301 2.28 -0.09 12.92
N PRO A 302 1.83 -1.21 13.49
CA PRO A 302 2.67 -2.36 13.79
C PRO A 302 2.83 -3.34 12.61
N ALA A 303 2.47 -2.95 11.39
CA ALA A 303 2.50 -3.84 10.23
C ALA A 303 3.88 -4.45 9.98
N LEU A 304 3.90 -5.77 9.68
CA LEU A 304 5.08 -6.51 9.26
C LEU A 304 5.40 -6.29 7.78
N ILE A 305 4.37 -6.10 6.98
CA ILE A 305 4.47 -5.92 5.52
C ILE A 305 3.60 -4.75 5.10
N GLU A 306 4.21 -3.83 4.36
CA GLU A 306 3.53 -2.66 3.81
C GLU A 306 4.11 -2.34 2.42
N GLY A 307 3.24 -1.98 1.48
CA GLY A 307 3.68 -1.60 0.14
C GLY A 307 4.27 -0.19 0.08
N TRP A 308 3.65 0.74 0.80
CA TRP A 308 4.10 2.13 0.91
C TRP A 308 3.62 2.81 2.21
N GLY A 309 2.46 2.42 2.73
CA GLY A 309 1.90 3.03 3.92
C GLY A 309 1.05 4.28 3.64
N ILE A 310 0.13 4.21 2.68
CA ILE A 310 -0.75 5.34 2.33
C ILE A 310 -1.47 5.91 3.55
N VAL A 311 -1.91 5.06 4.48
CA VAL A 311 -2.58 5.49 5.72
C VAL A 311 -1.67 6.29 6.65
N VAL A 312 -0.36 6.02 6.60
CA VAL A 312 0.65 6.79 7.36
C VAL A 312 0.77 8.19 6.77
N ALA A 313 0.80 8.32 5.45
CA ALA A 313 0.82 9.62 4.79
C ALA A 313 -0.49 10.39 4.96
N GLU A 314 -1.64 9.70 5.01
CA GLU A 314 -2.94 10.29 5.34
C GLU A 314 -2.99 10.83 6.78
N ALA A 315 -2.34 10.18 7.74
CA ALA A 315 -2.16 10.71 9.08
C ALA A 315 -1.17 11.88 9.09
N ALA A 316 -0.06 11.74 8.35
CA ALA A 316 0.99 12.76 8.25
C ALA A 316 0.48 14.10 7.71
N ILE A 317 -0.34 14.11 6.64
CA ILE A 317 -0.90 15.37 6.08
C ILE A 317 -1.78 16.10 7.08
N ARG A 318 -2.32 15.40 8.08
CA ARG A 318 -3.10 15.94 9.20
C ARG A 318 -2.23 16.32 10.40
N GLY A 319 -0.90 16.23 10.25
CA GLY A 319 0.07 16.55 11.29
C GLY A 319 0.15 15.50 12.40
N THR A 320 -0.27 14.28 12.16
CA THR A 320 -0.20 13.17 13.12
C THR A 320 1.01 12.30 12.79
N PRO A 321 2.07 12.34 13.63
CA PRO A 321 3.27 11.57 13.39
C PRO A 321 3.04 10.10 13.70
N ALA A 322 3.80 9.23 13.00
CA ALA A 322 3.69 7.79 13.15
C ALA A 322 4.78 7.20 14.07
N VAL A 323 4.41 6.15 14.80
CA VAL A 323 5.34 5.15 15.33
C VAL A 323 5.04 3.84 14.60
N ALA A 324 6.05 3.29 13.93
CA ALA A 324 5.85 2.12 13.07
C ALA A 324 7.08 1.21 13.10
N PHE A 325 6.91 -0.07 12.73
CA PHE A 325 8.07 -0.93 12.53
C PHE A 325 8.86 -0.52 11.28
N ASP A 326 10.18 -0.72 11.36
CA ASP A 326 11.12 -0.46 10.28
C ASP A 326 11.05 -1.57 9.22
N VAL A 327 10.03 -1.48 8.37
CA VAL A 327 9.83 -2.41 7.25
C VAL A 327 9.87 -1.67 5.91
N PRO A 328 10.16 -2.36 4.78
CA PRO A 328 10.36 -1.73 3.48
C PRO A 328 9.32 -0.65 3.22
N GLY A 329 8.21 -0.78 2.73
CA GLY A 329 7.29 0.31 2.35
C GLY A 329 7.08 1.43 3.39
N LEU A 330 7.30 1.20 4.69
CA LEU A 330 7.22 2.26 5.71
C LEU A 330 8.44 3.17 5.73
N ARG A 331 9.62 2.68 5.30
CA ARG A 331 10.81 3.53 5.07
C ARG A 331 10.58 4.56 3.97
N ASP A 332 9.70 4.26 3.04
CA ASP A 332 9.33 5.20 1.98
C ASP A 332 8.38 6.31 2.48
N SER A 333 7.47 6.01 3.40
CA SER A 333 6.48 6.97 3.91
C SER A 333 6.94 7.74 5.15
N VAL A 334 7.85 7.19 5.96
CA VAL A 334 8.34 7.79 7.21
C VAL A 334 9.84 8.04 7.13
N VAL A 335 10.26 9.27 7.41
CA VAL A 335 11.67 9.61 7.65
C VAL A 335 11.91 9.51 9.16
N HIS A 336 12.68 8.48 9.55
CA HIS A 336 12.97 8.19 10.95
C HIS A 336 13.55 9.41 11.70
N GLY A 337 12.97 9.73 12.84
CA GLY A 337 13.40 10.85 13.70
C GLY A 337 13.02 12.24 13.18
N GLN A 338 12.44 12.34 11.97
CA GLN A 338 12.03 13.61 11.36
C GLN A 338 10.50 13.71 11.18
N THR A 339 9.87 12.70 10.57
CA THR A 339 8.42 12.71 10.31
C THR A 339 7.66 11.65 11.10
N GLY A 340 8.36 10.84 11.86
CA GLY A 340 7.87 9.77 12.71
C GLY A 340 9.02 8.89 13.19
N MET A 341 8.69 7.81 13.86
CA MET A 341 9.68 6.87 14.40
C MET A 341 9.50 5.51 13.73
N LEU A 342 10.61 4.99 13.17
CA LEU A 342 10.73 3.62 12.68
C LEU A 342 11.54 2.83 13.71
N VAL A 343 11.03 1.69 14.15
CA VAL A 343 11.60 0.88 15.22
C VAL A 343 11.73 -0.58 14.80
N GLN A 344 12.68 -1.30 15.37
CA GLN A 344 12.98 -2.68 14.97
C GLN A 344 12.39 -3.72 15.93
N THR A 345 12.16 -3.34 17.19
CA THR A 345 11.69 -4.27 18.22
C THR A 345 10.42 -3.76 18.92
N GLU A 346 9.65 -4.67 19.50
CA GLU A 346 8.48 -4.34 20.30
C GLU A 346 8.83 -3.45 21.50
N GLY A 347 10.00 -3.66 22.10
CA GLY A 347 10.48 -2.82 23.21
C GLY A 347 10.73 -1.38 22.76
N GLN A 348 11.39 -1.19 21.62
CA GLN A 348 11.58 0.15 21.04
C GLN A 348 10.25 0.79 20.67
N PHE A 349 9.29 0.00 20.12
CA PHE A 349 7.96 0.51 19.79
C PHE A 349 7.25 1.06 21.03
N ALA A 350 7.20 0.30 22.13
CA ALA A 350 6.62 0.75 23.39
C ALA A 350 7.32 1.99 23.95
N SER A 351 8.65 2.02 23.92
CA SER A 351 9.45 3.14 24.41
C SER A 351 9.20 4.42 23.63
N GLU A 352 9.22 4.38 22.27
CA GLU A 352 8.97 5.55 21.43
C GLU A 352 7.51 6.01 21.53
N TRP A 353 6.56 5.06 21.62
CA TRP A 353 5.16 5.39 21.84
C TRP A 353 4.99 6.16 23.14
N ALA A 354 5.49 5.65 24.27
CA ALA A 354 5.40 6.31 25.57
C ALA A 354 6.13 7.66 25.58
N SER A 355 7.34 7.71 25.04
CA SER A 355 8.14 8.95 24.95
C SER A 355 7.42 10.06 24.19
N LEU A 356 6.87 9.75 23.01
CA LEU A 356 6.14 10.72 22.20
C LEU A 356 4.78 11.09 22.78
N ALA A 357 4.14 10.21 23.55
CA ALA A 357 2.92 10.55 24.27
C ALA A 357 3.16 11.59 25.35
N ILE A 358 4.31 11.51 26.05
CA ILE A 358 4.69 12.44 27.14
C ILE A 358 5.29 13.73 26.57
N ASP A 359 6.22 13.63 25.62
CA ASP A 359 6.90 14.79 25.03
C ASP A 359 6.04 15.43 23.92
N GLN A 360 5.18 16.35 24.33
CA GLN A 360 4.32 17.10 23.40
C GLN A 360 5.16 17.89 22.38
N ARG A 361 6.26 18.52 22.79
CA ARG A 361 7.08 19.33 21.89
C ARG A 361 7.68 18.50 20.77
N ARG A 362 8.27 17.36 21.09
CA ARG A 362 8.84 16.42 20.11
C ARG A 362 7.74 15.87 19.19
N ARG A 363 6.61 15.47 19.74
CA ARG A 363 5.46 14.98 18.98
C ARG A 363 4.96 16.00 17.96
N GLU A 364 4.79 17.27 18.37
CA GLU A 364 4.36 18.32 17.47
C GLU A 364 5.39 18.67 16.41
N GLN A 365 6.67 18.63 16.75
CA GLN A 365 7.76 18.84 15.79
C GLN A 365 7.72 17.79 14.68
N LEU A 366 7.65 16.51 15.06
CA LEU A 366 7.50 15.40 14.09
C LEU A 366 6.24 15.56 13.26
N GLY A 367 5.12 15.92 13.87
CA GLY A 367 3.84 16.11 13.18
C GLY A 367 3.87 17.25 12.16
N ARG A 368 4.52 18.38 12.48
CA ARG A 368 4.72 19.49 11.53
C ARG A 368 5.59 19.06 10.34
N ALA A 369 6.70 18.39 10.60
CA ALA A 369 7.57 17.90 9.54
C ALA A 369 6.88 16.84 8.66
N ALA A 370 6.12 15.92 9.28
CA ALA A 370 5.31 14.94 8.57
C ALA A 370 4.29 15.60 7.63
N ARG A 371 3.58 16.62 8.11
CA ARG A 371 2.64 17.39 7.31
C ARG A 371 3.32 18.10 6.14
N THR A 372 4.44 18.79 6.39
CA THR A 372 5.19 19.49 5.33
C THR A 372 5.60 18.53 4.22
N ARG A 373 6.09 17.33 4.58
CA ARG A 373 6.44 16.30 3.60
C ARG A 373 5.20 15.78 2.87
N ALA A 374 4.11 15.47 3.57
CA ALA A 374 2.89 14.92 2.99
C ALA A 374 2.17 15.92 2.06
N LEU A 375 2.32 17.21 2.28
CA LEU A 375 1.80 18.26 1.39
C LEU A 375 2.42 18.24 -0.02
N GLN A 376 3.53 17.53 -0.22
CA GLN A 376 4.14 17.34 -1.55
C GLN A 376 3.54 16.14 -2.30
N LEU A 377 2.71 15.33 -1.65
CA LEU A 377 2.14 14.10 -2.21
C LEU A 377 0.78 14.41 -2.85
N HIS A 378 0.78 14.79 -4.12
CA HIS A 378 -0.44 15.11 -4.84
C HIS A 378 -0.85 13.99 -5.79
N TRP A 379 -2.15 13.66 -5.82
CA TRP A 379 -2.68 12.72 -6.81
C TRP A 379 -2.51 13.22 -8.25
N SER A 380 -2.55 14.54 -8.48
CA SER A 380 -2.27 15.13 -9.79
C SER A 380 -0.88 14.74 -10.30
N THR A 381 0.15 14.88 -9.45
CA THR A 381 1.54 14.51 -9.78
C THR A 381 1.67 13.00 -10.06
N ALA A 382 0.99 12.15 -9.26
CA ALA A 382 0.97 10.71 -9.50
C ALA A 382 0.35 10.37 -10.86
N VAL A 383 -0.75 11.01 -11.22
CA VAL A 383 -1.45 10.81 -12.51
C VAL A 383 -0.62 11.35 -13.68
N GLU A 384 0.08 12.46 -13.50
CA GLU A 384 0.99 13.01 -14.53
C GLU A 384 2.15 12.06 -14.81
N GLY A 385 2.85 11.63 -13.76
CA GLY A 385 3.93 10.65 -13.89
C GLY A 385 3.45 9.33 -14.50
N PHE A 386 2.26 8.88 -14.12
CA PHE A 386 1.66 7.70 -14.75
C PHE A 386 1.38 7.91 -16.24
N ALA A 387 0.86 9.05 -16.65
CA ALA A 387 0.56 9.34 -18.06
C ALA A 387 1.84 9.36 -18.91
N GLU A 388 2.93 9.95 -18.42
CA GLU A 388 4.24 9.94 -19.08
C GLU A 388 4.78 8.51 -19.24
N ILE A 389 4.71 7.70 -18.18
CA ILE A 389 5.16 6.30 -18.19
C ILE A 389 4.28 5.44 -19.11
N ALA A 390 2.98 5.68 -19.14
CA ALA A 390 2.05 5.01 -20.05
C ALA A 390 2.41 5.31 -21.53
N ASP A 391 2.71 6.55 -21.87
CA ASP A 391 3.17 6.93 -23.19
C ASP A 391 4.54 6.31 -23.55
N GLU A 392 5.47 6.24 -22.60
CA GLU A 392 6.74 5.53 -22.77
C GLU A 392 6.51 4.05 -23.07
N ALA A 393 5.62 3.38 -22.31
CA ALA A 393 5.27 1.98 -22.51
C ALA A 393 4.67 1.73 -23.90
N ILE A 394 3.78 2.62 -24.36
CA ILE A 394 3.19 2.55 -25.70
C ILE A 394 4.25 2.70 -26.80
N LYS A 395 5.19 3.66 -26.64
CA LYS A 395 6.27 3.90 -27.61
C LYS A 395 7.23 2.70 -27.68
N ARG A 396 7.59 2.11 -26.56
CA ARG A 396 8.44 0.90 -26.47
C ARG A 396 7.80 -0.30 -27.18
N GLY A 397 6.52 -0.56 -26.90
CA GLY A 397 5.80 -1.71 -27.46
C GLY A 397 5.50 -1.60 -28.97
N ARG A 398 5.73 -0.43 -29.59
CA ARG A 398 5.59 -0.20 -31.05
C ARG A 398 6.88 -0.39 -31.84
N LYS A 399 8.02 -0.46 -31.17
CA LYS A 399 9.29 -0.77 -31.86
C LYS A 399 9.27 -2.26 -32.25
N PRO A 400 9.52 -2.63 -33.51
CA PRO A 400 9.75 -4.02 -33.87
C PRO A 400 10.93 -4.54 -33.05
N ALA A 401 10.78 -5.76 -32.53
CA ALA A 401 11.79 -6.46 -31.76
C ALA A 401 13.00 -6.78 -32.64
#